data_dc961f8470297f4947da4e5edd02d7a2
#
_entry.id   dc961f8470297f4947da4e5edd02d7a2
#
_cell.length_a   1.000
_cell.length_b   1.000
_cell.length_c   1.000
_cell.angle_alpha   90.00
_cell.angle_beta   90.00
_cell.angle_gamma   90.00
#
_symmetry.space_group_name_H-M   'P 1'
#
loop_
_entity.id
_entity.type
_entity.pdbx_description
1 polymer ?
#
loop_
_entity_poly.entity_id
_entity_poly.type
_entity_poly.pdbx_seq_one_letter_code
_entity_poly.pdbx_strand_id
1 'polypeptide(L)'
;RRTLTIIDTTSEMREIDLDRIGKRELLLGRNAEQCEVVLADPIISKVQGKFLMKKDSVAYEDQDSSNGTFVANMGENRLLSKKDGYVELSDKSVLRIGNIHQPDQMVLLLYRDSEETEKWKRQAFGSQPISIGRDGSNQIVLHSPGVSKVHCTICRQNGKMMLYDRNSVNGVLVNGQPVRGMTALRDKDLIQILDFQMFYTNGYIYYRSATSGISLYAKNINKIVGRGKKKKKILNNVNCEIRPNEFVAIIGGSGAGKTTLMSAISGFDKEFTGAVYCNGVNLIEQFHSLKSIIGFVPQQDIIYENLTLKRMLLYTAKLKMPKDTQRQEMEQRIHAVLKMVDLEEHQNTYIRKLSGGQKKRASIAVELLADPKLFFLDEPTSGLDPGTEKNLMMTLSKLSKEQNKTIVMVTHTTQNLHLCDKIIFMGPGGRLCF
;
A
#
# COMPACT_ATOMS: atom_id res chain seq x y z
N ARG A 1 -0.35 8.73 -13.70
CA ARG A 1 0.84 8.58 -14.57
C ARG A 1 1.40 7.17 -14.43
N ARG A 2 1.47 6.45 -15.57
CA ARG A 2 1.90 5.06 -15.65
C ARG A 2 3.34 5.00 -16.15
N THR A 3 4.24 4.55 -15.28
CA THR A 3 5.68 4.51 -15.58
C THR A 3 6.23 3.10 -15.42
N LEU A 4 7.26 2.80 -16.18
CA LEU A 4 8.02 1.57 -16.13
C LEU A 4 9.49 1.89 -15.85
N THR A 5 9.98 1.52 -14.66
CA THR A 5 11.41 1.57 -14.36
C THR A 5 12.04 0.26 -14.79
N ILE A 6 13.06 0.32 -15.58
CA ILE A 6 13.76 -0.82 -16.20
C ILE A 6 15.17 -0.86 -15.63
N ILE A 7 15.59 -2.03 -15.15
CA ILE A 7 16.95 -2.32 -14.73
C ILE A 7 17.41 -3.52 -15.55
N ASP A 8 18.33 -3.30 -16.47
CA ASP A 8 18.81 -4.31 -17.42
C ASP A 8 19.84 -5.27 -16.78
N THR A 9 20.41 -6.19 -17.61
CA THR A 9 21.43 -7.14 -17.14
C THR A 9 22.72 -6.45 -16.72
N THR A 10 23.03 -5.28 -17.27
CA THR A 10 24.20 -4.46 -16.89
C THR A 10 23.96 -3.61 -15.63
N SER A 11 22.74 -3.71 -15.06
CA SER A 11 22.29 -2.94 -13.91
C SER A 11 22.17 -1.43 -14.19
N GLU A 12 22.03 -1.06 -15.45
CA GLU A 12 21.65 0.30 -15.82
C GLU A 12 20.15 0.50 -15.63
N MET A 13 19.81 1.67 -15.08
CA MET A 13 18.42 2.03 -14.80
C MET A 13 17.92 3.11 -15.73
N ARG A 14 16.72 2.91 -16.29
CA ARG A 14 15.98 3.94 -17.03
C ARG A 14 14.50 3.90 -16.67
N GLU A 15 13.82 5.02 -16.82
CA GLU A 15 12.38 5.13 -16.59
C GLU A 15 11.68 5.57 -17.89
N ILE A 16 10.60 4.88 -18.23
CA ILE A 16 9.76 5.17 -19.39
C ILE A 16 8.37 5.56 -18.90
N ASP A 17 7.85 6.66 -19.40
CA ASP A 17 6.47 7.09 -19.22
C ASP A 17 5.61 6.44 -20.32
N LEU A 18 4.81 5.44 -19.95
CA LEU A 18 3.99 4.69 -20.91
C LEU A 18 2.87 5.55 -21.48
N ASP A 19 2.35 6.50 -20.72
CA ASP A 19 1.28 7.40 -21.19
C ASP A 19 1.75 8.34 -22.29
N ARG A 20 3.04 8.74 -22.27
CA ARG A 20 3.62 9.63 -23.28
C ARG A 20 3.80 8.98 -24.65
N ILE A 21 3.82 7.66 -24.73
CA ILE A 21 3.94 6.95 -26.01
C ILE A 21 2.64 7.11 -26.83
N GLY A 22 1.49 7.25 -26.16
CA GLY A 22 0.20 7.60 -26.78
C GLY A 22 -0.44 6.49 -27.62
N LYS A 23 0.00 5.24 -27.50
CA LYS A 23 -0.57 4.08 -28.19
C LYS A 23 -1.38 3.22 -27.23
N ARG A 24 -2.41 2.54 -27.74
CA ARG A 24 -3.23 1.60 -26.96
C ARG A 24 -2.50 0.29 -26.65
N GLU A 25 -1.68 -0.17 -27.56
CA GLU A 25 -0.84 -1.35 -27.42
C GLU A 25 0.62 -0.96 -27.57
N LEU A 26 1.46 -1.38 -26.63
CA LEU A 26 2.89 -1.11 -26.62
C LEU A 26 3.63 -2.43 -26.59
N LEU A 27 4.41 -2.70 -27.62
CA LEU A 27 5.28 -3.89 -27.66
C LEU A 27 6.55 -3.62 -26.88
N LEU A 28 6.91 -4.58 -26.05
CA LEU A 28 8.17 -4.67 -25.33
C LEU A 28 9.06 -5.71 -26.02
N GLY A 29 10.30 -5.39 -26.34
CA GLY A 29 11.20 -6.35 -26.93
C GLY A 29 12.52 -5.76 -27.40
N ARG A 30 13.36 -6.60 -28.01
CA ARG A 30 14.67 -6.20 -28.50
C ARG A 30 14.63 -5.55 -29.89
N ASN A 31 13.59 -5.78 -30.68
CA ASN A 31 13.50 -5.24 -32.03
C ASN A 31 13.00 -3.80 -32.01
N ALA A 32 13.90 -2.84 -32.26
CA ALA A 32 13.60 -1.41 -32.26
C ALA A 32 12.63 -0.95 -33.39
N GLU A 33 12.48 -1.73 -34.45
CA GLU A 33 11.56 -1.41 -35.55
C GLU A 33 10.10 -1.76 -35.20
N GLN A 34 9.90 -2.74 -34.30
CA GLN A 34 8.57 -3.27 -33.95
C GLN A 34 8.11 -2.83 -32.57
N CYS A 35 9.04 -2.55 -31.65
CA CYS A 35 8.72 -2.32 -30.24
C CYS A 35 8.80 -0.84 -29.87
N GLU A 36 7.82 -0.36 -29.12
CA GLU A 36 7.82 0.98 -28.51
C GLU A 36 8.72 1.02 -27.25
N VAL A 37 8.73 -0.09 -26.51
CA VAL A 37 9.58 -0.25 -25.32
C VAL A 37 10.75 -1.16 -25.72
N VAL A 38 11.82 -0.55 -26.18
CA VAL A 38 13.00 -1.28 -26.67
C VAL A 38 13.92 -1.64 -25.53
N LEU A 39 14.25 -2.91 -25.39
CA LEU A 39 15.24 -3.45 -24.45
C LEU A 39 16.35 -4.14 -25.29
N ALA A 40 17.47 -3.43 -25.50
CA ALA A 40 18.61 -3.95 -26.30
C ALA A 40 19.45 -4.97 -25.50
N ASP A 41 18.80 -5.88 -24.80
CA ASP A 41 19.43 -6.89 -23.95
C ASP A 41 19.34 -8.26 -24.63
N PRO A 42 20.43 -9.07 -24.67
CA PRO A 42 20.45 -10.37 -25.34
C PRO A 42 19.42 -11.38 -24.84
N ILE A 43 19.05 -11.30 -23.57
CA ILE A 43 18.06 -12.23 -22.96
C ILE A 43 16.62 -11.89 -23.34
N ILE A 44 16.39 -10.72 -23.94
CA ILE A 44 15.06 -10.26 -24.36
C ILE A 44 14.75 -10.78 -25.76
N SER A 45 13.57 -11.34 -25.95
CA SER A 45 13.08 -11.78 -27.26
C SER A 45 12.86 -10.59 -28.20
N LYS A 46 12.82 -10.83 -29.54
CA LYS A 46 12.53 -9.77 -30.53
C LYS A 46 11.26 -9.00 -30.15
N VAL A 47 10.20 -9.74 -29.81
CA VAL A 47 9.00 -9.27 -29.14
C VAL A 47 8.85 -10.12 -27.89
N GLN A 48 9.02 -9.53 -26.73
CA GLN A 48 8.96 -10.19 -25.42
C GLN A 48 7.54 -10.24 -24.88
N GLY A 49 6.86 -9.11 -24.96
CA GLY A 49 5.53 -8.96 -24.42
C GLY A 49 4.82 -7.72 -24.96
N LYS A 50 3.59 -7.57 -24.54
CA LYS A 50 2.72 -6.48 -24.95
C LYS A 50 1.99 -5.88 -23.76
N PHE A 51 2.06 -4.56 -23.62
CA PHE A 51 1.22 -3.81 -22.71
C PHE A 51 -0.04 -3.34 -23.41
N LEU A 52 -1.20 -3.57 -22.81
CA LEU A 52 -2.48 -3.03 -23.21
C LEU A 52 -2.83 -1.86 -22.31
N MET A 53 -2.79 -0.66 -22.88
CA MET A 53 -3.13 0.59 -22.20
C MET A 53 -4.66 0.77 -22.21
N LYS A 54 -5.32 0.57 -21.08
CA LYS A 54 -6.73 0.87 -20.87
C LYS A 54 -6.88 2.27 -20.29
N LYS A 55 -8.12 2.79 -20.21
CA LYS A 55 -8.38 4.11 -19.63
C LYS A 55 -7.82 4.21 -18.20
N ASP A 56 -8.10 3.22 -17.38
CA ASP A 56 -7.83 3.24 -15.94
C ASP A 56 -6.90 2.11 -15.46
N SER A 57 -6.33 1.29 -16.36
CA SER A 57 -5.43 0.21 -16.00
C SER A 57 -4.45 -0.12 -17.13
N VAL A 58 -3.43 -0.90 -16.80
CA VAL A 58 -2.51 -1.49 -17.77
C VAL A 58 -2.51 -3.00 -17.59
N ALA A 59 -2.55 -3.73 -18.68
CA ALA A 59 -2.39 -5.16 -18.64
C ALA A 59 -1.16 -5.58 -19.46
N TYR A 60 -0.53 -6.67 -19.09
CA TYR A 60 0.64 -7.23 -19.76
C TYR A 60 0.36 -8.65 -20.24
N GLU A 61 0.84 -9.00 -21.42
CA GLU A 61 0.77 -10.33 -22.00
C GLU A 61 2.15 -10.73 -22.52
N ASP A 62 2.64 -11.90 -22.14
CA ASP A 62 3.87 -12.47 -22.73
C ASP A 62 3.58 -12.96 -24.14
N GLN A 63 4.44 -12.63 -25.11
CA GLN A 63 4.26 -12.97 -26.52
C GLN A 63 5.00 -14.27 -26.92
N ASP A 64 4.90 -15.28 -26.05
CA ASP A 64 5.57 -16.58 -26.23
C ASP A 64 7.10 -16.43 -26.28
N SER A 65 7.59 -15.62 -25.36
CA SER A 65 9.00 -15.26 -25.32
C SER A 65 9.90 -16.43 -24.89
N SER A 66 11.15 -16.42 -25.35
CA SER A 66 12.08 -17.54 -25.11
C SER A 66 12.42 -17.77 -23.63
N ASN A 67 12.52 -16.68 -22.85
CA ASN A 67 12.87 -16.75 -21.44
C ASN A 67 11.66 -16.55 -20.49
N GLY A 68 10.48 -16.29 -21.07
CA GLY A 68 9.27 -15.97 -20.31
C GLY A 68 9.36 -14.66 -19.55
N THR A 69 8.25 -14.29 -18.95
CA THR A 69 8.14 -13.13 -18.05
C THR A 69 7.57 -13.58 -16.73
N PHE A 70 8.33 -13.45 -15.64
CA PHE A 70 7.85 -13.64 -14.28
C PHE A 70 7.15 -12.37 -13.82
N VAL A 71 5.91 -12.48 -13.39
CA VAL A 71 5.17 -11.36 -12.82
C VAL A 71 4.92 -11.60 -11.34
N ALA A 72 5.45 -10.70 -10.52
CA ALA A 72 5.05 -10.55 -9.13
C ALA A 72 4.02 -9.42 -9.09
N ASN A 73 2.77 -9.81 -9.12
CA ASN A 73 1.64 -8.91 -9.11
C ASN A 73 0.64 -9.39 -8.06
N MET A 74 0.20 -8.50 -7.17
CA MET A 74 -0.81 -8.83 -6.17
C MET A 74 -0.48 -10.12 -5.37
N GLY A 75 0.79 -10.31 -4.99
CA GLY A 75 1.27 -11.49 -4.23
C GLY A 75 1.38 -12.78 -5.02
N GLU A 76 0.97 -12.80 -6.27
CA GLU A 76 1.25 -13.92 -7.17
C GLU A 76 2.61 -13.74 -7.81
N ASN A 77 3.43 -14.77 -7.69
CA ASN A 77 4.72 -14.86 -8.35
C ASN A 77 4.62 -16.00 -9.36
N ARG A 78 4.38 -15.68 -10.62
CA ARG A 78 4.20 -16.70 -11.64
C ARG A 78 4.91 -16.37 -12.94
N LEU A 79 5.38 -17.41 -13.62
CA LEU A 79 5.83 -17.33 -15.00
C LEU A 79 4.61 -17.23 -15.90
N LEU A 80 4.59 -16.20 -16.74
CA LEU A 80 3.55 -16.04 -17.75
C LEU A 80 3.87 -16.84 -19.00
N SER A 81 2.82 -17.35 -19.63
CA SER A 81 2.83 -17.90 -20.97
C SER A 81 1.75 -17.20 -21.80
N LYS A 82 1.80 -17.31 -23.11
CA LYS A 82 0.78 -16.76 -24.02
C LYS A 82 -0.63 -17.26 -23.70
N LYS A 83 -0.75 -18.48 -23.12
CA LYS A 83 -2.04 -19.06 -22.72
C LYS A 83 -2.69 -18.32 -21.56
N ASP A 84 -1.91 -17.60 -20.75
CA ASP A 84 -2.44 -16.83 -19.63
C ASP A 84 -3.17 -15.56 -20.10
N GLY A 85 -2.94 -15.11 -21.34
CA GLY A 85 -3.50 -13.90 -21.89
C GLY A 85 -3.01 -12.66 -21.14
N TYR A 86 -3.82 -11.62 -21.16
CA TYR A 86 -3.52 -10.38 -20.47
C TYR A 86 -3.67 -10.50 -18.94
N VAL A 87 -2.61 -10.11 -18.22
CA VAL A 87 -2.61 -9.98 -16.75
C VAL A 87 -2.63 -8.51 -16.41
N GLU A 88 -3.63 -8.06 -15.68
CA GLU A 88 -3.73 -6.68 -15.21
C GLU A 88 -2.63 -6.37 -14.21
N LEU A 89 -1.92 -5.24 -14.40
CA LEU A 89 -0.86 -4.78 -13.51
C LEU A 89 -1.43 -3.78 -12.51
N SER A 90 -1.20 -4.01 -11.23
CA SER A 90 -1.46 -3.04 -10.15
C SER A 90 -0.25 -2.15 -9.92
N ASP A 91 -0.43 -1.03 -9.21
CA ASP A 91 0.71 -0.22 -8.75
C ASP A 91 1.73 -1.08 -8.02
N LYS A 92 3.02 -0.82 -8.27
CA LYS A 92 4.16 -1.56 -7.72
C LYS A 92 4.30 -3.03 -8.20
N SER A 93 3.61 -3.41 -9.28
CA SER A 93 3.85 -4.71 -9.93
C SER A 93 5.29 -4.81 -10.43
N VAL A 94 5.84 -6.00 -10.29
CA VAL A 94 7.23 -6.32 -10.65
C VAL A 94 7.24 -7.40 -11.72
N LEU A 95 7.90 -7.13 -12.85
CA LEU A 95 8.12 -8.12 -13.89
C LEU A 95 9.62 -8.46 -13.93
N ARG A 96 9.94 -9.73 -14.06
CA ARG A 96 11.31 -10.22 -14.21
C ARG A 96 11.39 -11.08 -15.46
N ILE A 97 12.35 -10.77 -16.32
CA ILE A 97 12.59 -11.49 -17.57
C ILE A 97 13.97 -12.16 -17.47
N GLY A 98 14.03 -13.43 -17.76
CA GLY A 98 15.25 -14.23 -17.68
C GLY A 98 15.35 -15.05 -16.40
N ASN A 99 16.56 -15.36 -15.97
CA ASN A 99 16.79 -16.23 -14.82
C ASN A 99 16.65 -15.48 -13.49
N ILE A 100 15.51 -15.63 -12.82
CA ILE A 100 15.21 -14.95 -11.54
C ILE A 100 16.16 -15.31 -10.39
N HIS A 101 16.97 -16.36 -10.53
CA HIS A 101 17.96 -16.78 -9.54
C HIS A 101 19.37 -16.25 -9.84
N GLN A 102 19.58 -15.67 -11.01
CA GLN A 102 20.84 -15.10 -11.47
C GLN A 102 20.63 -13.65 -11.91
N PRO A 103 20.90 -12.68 -11.02
CA PRO A 103 20.61 -11.26 -11.27
C PRO A 103 21.26 -10.67 -12.51
N ASP A 104 22.45 -11.14 -12.86
CA ASP A 104 23.21 -10.79 -14.09
C ASP A 104 22.56 -11.31 -15.38
N GLN A 105 21.64 -12.28 -15.26
CA GLN A 105 20.86 -12.84 -16.36
C GLN A 105 19.36 -12.51 -16.24
N MET A 106 19.05 -11.39 -15.61
CA MET A 106 17.67 -10.97 -15.37
C MET A 106 17.51 -9.48 -15.65
N VAL A 107 16.45 -9.13 -16.38
CA VAL A 107 15.95 -7.75 -16.46
C VAL A 107 14.80 -7.58 -15.47
N LEU A 108 14.86 -6.52 -14.67
CA LEU A 108 13.84 -6.15 -13.71
C LEU A 108 13.04 -4.96 -14.24
N LEU A 109 11.72 -5.08 -14.24
CA LEU A 109 10.79 -4.03 -14.61
C LEU A 109 9.89 -3.72 -13.40
N LEU A 110 9.84 -2.46 -12.99
CA LEU A 110 8.98 -1.98 -11.90
C LEU A 110 7.90 -1.09 -12.50
N TYR A 111 6.66 -1.58 -12.49
CA TYR A 111 5.50 -0.81 -12.94
C TYR A 111 4.96 0.06 -11.82
N ARG A 112 4.61 1.32 -12.15
CA ARG A 112 3.91 2.23 -11.25
C ARG A 112 2.73 2.88 -11.94
N ASP A 113 1.65 3.02 -11.18
CA ASP A 113 0.47 3.82 -11.53
C ASP A 113 0.22 4.82 -10.40
N SER A 114 0.84 5.98 -10.50
CA SER A 114 0.82 6.99 -9.45
C SER A 114 0.92 8.39 -10.04
N GLU A 115 0.25 9.36 -9.43
CA GLU A 115 0.39 10.77 -9.76
C GLU A 115 1.72 11.39 -9.30
N GLU A 116 2.46 10.68 -8.46
CA GLU A 116 3.76 11.13 -7.97
C GLU A 116 4.79 11.27 -9.08
N THR A 117 5.48 12.40 -9.06
CA THR A 117 6.55 12.73 -10.00
C THR A 117 7.95 12.56 -9.40
N GLU A 118 8.07 12.10 -8.15
CA GLU A 118 9.36 11.97 -7.49
C GLU A 118 10.24 10.95 -8.23
N LYS A 119 11.41 11.42 -8.67
CA LYS A 119 12.41 10.57 -9.31
C LYS A 119 13.10 9.66 -8.29
N TRP A 120 13.63 8.56 -8.77
CA TRP A 120 14.50 7.70 -7.99
C TRP A 120 15.73 8.49 -7.51
N LYS A 121 15.94 8.51 -6.20
CA LYS A 121 17.19 8.89 -5.56
C LYS A 121 18.09 7.67 -5.45
N ARG A 122 19.40 7.88 -5.39
CA ARG A 122 20.36 6.80 -5.19
C ARG A 122 21.34 7.12 -4.10
N GLN A 123 21.66 6.14 -3.27
CA GLN A 123 22.71 6.19 -2.25
C GLN A 123 23.79 5.18 -2.59
N ALA A 124 25.02 5.66 -2.79
CA ALA A 124 26.18 4.80 -3.05
C ALA A 124 26.68 4.14 -1.75
N PHE A 125 27.22 2.94 -1.87
CA PHE A 125 27.97 2.32 -0.79
C PHE A 125 29.38 2.87 -0.72
N GLY A 126 29.73 3.40 0.46
CA GLY A 126 31.09 3.78 0.82
C GLY A 126 31.71 2.78 1.78
N SER A 127 32.69 3.26 2.55
CA SER A 127 33.31 2.50 3.65
C SER A 127 32.42 2.32 4.87
N GLN A 128 31.44 3.21 5.03
CA GLN A 128 30.50 3.19 6.15
C GLN A 128 29.21 2.47 5.77
N PRO A 129 28.55 1.78 6.73
CA PRO A 129 27.22 1.22 6.53
C PRO A 129 26.20 2.30 6.13
N ILE A 130 25.30 1.98 5.21
CA ILE A 130 24.13 2.83 4.93
C ILE A 130 23.10 2.56 6.03
N SER A 131 22.75 3.58 6.80
CA SER A 131 21.63 3.54 7.74
C SER A 131 20.36 4.08 7.09
N ILE A 132 19.25 3.43 7.38
CA ILE A 132 17.91 3.74 6.89
C ILE A 132 16.98 3.89 8.09
N GLY A 133 16.25 4.99 8.19
CA GLY A 133 15.35 5.23 9.31
C GLY A 133 14.68 6.60 9.24
N ARG A 134 13.86 6.94 10.26
CA ARG A 134 13.16 8.23 10.29
C ARG A 134 14.00 9.39 10.82
N ASP A 135 15.05 9.09 11.58
CA ASP A 135 15.94 10.13 12.13
C ASP A 135 16.77 10.78 11.03
N GLY A 136 16.91 12.10 11.10
CA GLY A 136 17.66 12.88 10.10
C GLY A 136 19.15 12.58 10.01
N SER A 137 19.71 11.84 10.97
CA SER A 137 21.11 11.37 10.95
C SER A 137 21.36 10.19 10.03
N ASN A 138 20.30 9.53 9.53
CA ASN A 138 20.44 8.41 8.59
C ASN A 138 20.87 8.88 7.20
N GLN A 139 21.59 8.04 6.46
CA GLN A 139 21.90 8.31 5.06
C GLN A 139 20.64 8.26 4.16
N ILE A 140 19.68 7.40 4.51
CA ILE A 140 18.37 7.36 3.85
C ILE A 140 17.30 7.65 4.91
N VAL A 141 16.68 8.83 4.81
CA VAL A 141 15.63 9.27 5.73
C VAL A 141 14.27 8.96 5.16
N LEU A 142 13.46 8.20 5.92
CA LEU A 142 12.09 7.83 5.57
C LEU A 142 11.13 8.51 6.55
N HIS A 143 10.46 9.56 6.07
CA HIS A 143 9.58 10.39 6.91
C HIS A 143 8.22 9.70 7.18
N SER A 144 8.21 8.74 8.11
CA SER A 144 6.98 8.11 8.60
C SER A 144 7.11 7.79 10.09
N PRO A 145 6.08 8.08 10.91
CA PRO A 145 6.07 7.73 12.33
C PRO A 145 6.21 6.23 12.61
N GLY A 146 5.82 5.37 11.66
CA GLY A 146 5.96 3.92 11.78
C GLY A 146 7.37 3.39 11.52
N VAL A 147 8.27 4.21 10.99
CA VAL A 147 9.68 3.84 10.78
C VAL A 147 10.47 4.11 12.06
N SER A 148 11.29 3.16 12.53
CA SER A 148 12.17 3.36 13.68
C SER A 148 13.26 4.39 13.39
N LYS A 149 13.83 5.02 14.41
CA LYS A 149 14.90 6.04 14.23
C LYS A 149 16.03 5.53 13.35
N VAL A 150 16.57 4.36 13.68
CA VAL A 150 17.40 3.55 12.80
C VAL A 150 16.66 2.24 12.57
N HIS A 151 16.13 2.05 11.39
CA HIS A 151 15.26 0.91 11.08
C HIS A 151 16.07 -0.29 10.63
N CYS A 152 16.96 -0.09 9.68
CA CYS A 152 17.89 -1.10 9.22
C CYS A 152 19.22 -0.47 8.78
N THR A 153 20.23 -1.31 8.61
CA THR A 153 21.54 -0.92 8.05
C THR A 153 21.96 -1.90 6.98
N ILE A 154 22.66 -1.39 5.96
CA ILE A 154 23.22 -2.21 4.89
C ILE A 154 24.69 -1.96 4.82
N CYS A 155 25.50 -3.03 4.85
CA CYS A 155 26.96 -2.95 4.76
C CYS A 155 27.54 -4.11 3.95
N ARG A 156 28.76 -3.94 3.50
CA ARG A 156 29.52 -5.03 2.87
C ARG A 156 30.22 -5.85 3.94
N GLN A 157 29.99 -7.16 3.95
CA GLN A 157 30.65 -8.10 4.85
C GLN A 157 31.05 -9.34 4.05
N ASN A 158 32.33 -9.73 4.14
CA ASN A 158 32.87 -10.89 3.43
C ASN A 158 32.53 -10.92 1.92
N GLY A 159 32.62 -9.76 1.27
CA GLY A 159 32.32 -9.60 -0.17
C GLY A 159 30.84 -9.57 -0.53
N LYS A 160 29.93 -9.78 0.42
CA LYS A 160 28.48 -9.77 0.22
C LYS A 160 27.86 -8.50 0.80
N MET A 161 26.79 -8.04 0.20
CA MET A 161 25.96 -6.98 0.79
C MET A 161 24.99 -7.61 1.79
N MET A 162 25.02 -7.12 3.02
CA MET A 162 24.20 -7.62 4.12
C MET A 162 23.28 -6.53 4.62
N LEU A 163 22.00 -6.84 4.72
CA LEU A 163 20.98 -6.01 5.36
C LEU A 163 20.73 -6.54 6.78
N TYR A 164 20.78 -5.63 7.76
CA TYR A 164 20.51 -5.91 9.18
C TYR A 164 19.29 -5.13 9.61
N ASP A 165 18.24 -5.81 10.03
CA ASP A 165 17.14 -5.19 10.77
C ASP A 165 17.63 -4.79 12.18
N ARG A 166 17.46 -3.55 12.56
CA ARG A 166 17.89 -3.00 13.84
C ARG A 166 16.82 -3.14 14.93
N ASN A 167 16.18 -4.32 15.01
CA ASN A 167 15.03 -4.58 15.87
C ASN A 167 13.90 -3.56 15.64
N SER A 168 13.65 -3.28 14.38
CA SER A 168 12.63 -2.33 13.98
C SER A 168 11.24 -2.82 14.40
N VAL A 169 10.34 -1.87 14.69
CA VAL A 169 8.99 -2.21 15.20
C VAL A 169 8.16 -2.93 14.15
N ASN A 170 8.31 -2.53 12.89
CA ASN A 170 7.46 -2.99 11.78
C ASN A 170 8.20 -3.92 10.80
N GLY A 171 9.49 -4.17 11.02
CA GLY A 171 10.29 -5.10 10.23
C GLY A 171 10.64 -4.58 8.83
N VAL A 172 11.45 -5.36 8.14
CA VAL A 172 11.89 -5.15 6.76
C VAL A 172 11.51 -6.37 5.94
N LEU A 173 11.04 -6.17 4.71
CA LEU A 173 10.82 -7.25 3.75
C LEU A 173 11.87 -7.16 2.63
N VAL A 174 12.38 -8.30 2.20
CA VAL A 174 13.20 -8.44 0.98
C VAL A 174 12.50 -9.40 0.04
N ASN A 175 12.15 -8.94 -1.17
CA ASN A 175 11.34 -9.68 -2.14
C ASN A 175 10.04 -10.25 -1.53
N GLY A 176 9.38 -9.47 -0.66
CA GLY A 176 8.15 -9.85 0.03
C GLY A 176 8.33 -10.81 1.21
N GLN A 177 9.57 -11.23 1.53
CA GLN A 177 9.88 -12.11 2.66
C GLN A 177 10.41 -11.31 3.86
N PRO A 178 9.95 -11.58 5.10
CA PRO A 178 10.41 -10.85 6.27
C PRO A 178 11.86 -11.20 6.62
N VAL A 179 12.65 -10.16 6.90
CA VAL A 179 14.02 -10.31 7.36
C VAL A 179 14.02 -10.65 8.85
N ARG A 180 14.62 -11.76 9.21
CA ARG A 180 14.81 -12.17 10.60
C ARG A 180 16.23 -11.85 11.07
N GLY A 181 16.40 -10.61 11.57
CA GLY A 181 17.68 -10.09 12.02
C GLY A 181 18.58 -9.65 10.87
N MET A 182 18.98 -10.53 9.97
CA MET A 182 19.82 -10.19 8.82
C MET A 182 19.54 -11.05 7.59
N THR A 183 19.88 -10.52 6.42
CA THR A 183 19.85 -11.25 5.14
C THR A 183 20.90 -10.72 4.18
N ALA A 184 21.40 -11.60 3.30
CA ALA A 184 22.25 -11.18 2.19
C ALA A 184 21.38 -10.56 1.07
N LEU A 185 21.80 -9.41 0.55
CA LEU A 185 21.20 -8.79 -0.61
C LEU A 185 21.92 -9.24 -1.89
N ARG A 186 21.13 -9.58 -2.90
CA ARG A 186 21.58 -9.80 -4.26
C ARG A 186 21.23 -8.60 -5.13
N ASP A 187 21.93 -8.47 -6.23
CA ASP A 187 21.59 -7.43 -7.22
C ASP A 187 20.11 -7.55 -7.64
N LYS A 188 19.43 -6.42 -7.79
CA LYS A 188 18.00 -6.31 -8.12
C LYS A 188 17.02 -6.83 -7.04
N ASP A 189 17.49 -7.04 -5.80
CA ASP A 189 16.58 -7.34 -4.69
C ASP A 189 15.76 -6.10 -4.32
N LEU A 190 14.47 -6.34 -4.07
CA LEU A 190 13.52 -5.32 -3.62
C LEU A 190 13.47 -5.31 -2.10
N ILE A 191 13.68 -4.15 -1.50
CA ILE A 191 13.59 -3.90 -0.07
C ILE A 191 12.33 -3.10 0.18
N GLN A 192 11.52 -3.53 1.14
CA GLN A 192 10.30 -2.84 1.54
C GLN A 192 10.30 -2.58 3.04
N ILE A 193 10.03 -1.33 3.41
CA ILE A 193 9.81 -0.87 4.78
C ILE A 193 8.47 -0.15 4.78
N LEU A 194 7.45 -0.72 5.40
CA LEU A 194 6.07 -0.22 5.33
C LEU A 194 5.63 -0.08 3.86
N ASP A 195 5.31 1.13 3.44
CA ASP A 195 4.94 1.49 2.06
C ASP A 195 6.11 2.01 1.21
N PHE A 196 7.30 2.15 1.80
CA PHE A 196 8.51 2.52 1.06
C PHE A 196 9.09 1.32 0.31
N GLN A 197 9.33 1.50 -0.98
CA GLN A 197 9.96 0.51 -1.83
C GLN A 197 11.31 1.03 -2.31
N MET A 198 12.32 0.20 -2.14
CA MET A 198 13.70 0.45 -2.54
C MET A 198 14.23 -0.77 -3.28
N PHE A 199 15.30 -0.62 -4.02
CA PHE A 199 16.01 -1.77 -4.59
C PHE A 199 17.53 -1.55 -4.57
N TYR A 200 18.24 -2.67 -4.41
CA TYR A 200 19.69 -2.71 -4.48
C TYR A 200 20.13 -3.09 -5.89
N THR A 201 20.98 -2.32 -6.52
CA THR A 201 21.62 -2.68 -7.79
C THR A 201 22.92 -1.90 -8.00
N ASN A 202 23.89 -2.54 -8.64
CA ASN A 202 25.17 -1.94 -9.08
C ASN A 202 25.87 -1.09 -7.99
N GLY A 203 25.87 -1.56 -6.74
CA GLY A 203 26.51 -0.85 -5.63
C GLY A 203 25.76 0.40 -5.14
N TYR A 204 24.48 0.53 -5.47
CA TYR A 204 23.59 1.60 -5.01
C TYR A 204 22.32 1.06 -4.41
N ILE A 205 21.76 1.79 -3.45
CA ILE A 205 20.34 1.68 -3.08
C ILE A 205 19.58 2.79 -3.79
N TYR A 206 18.61 2.38 -4.58
CA TYR A 206 17.65 3.29 -5.18
C TYR A 206 16.40 3.36 -4.32
N TYR A 207 15.91 4.56 -4.04
CA TYR A 207 14.78 4.79 -3.16
C TYR A 207 13.98 6.03 -3.58
N ARG A 208 12.74 6.11 -3.10
CA ARG A 208 11.91 7.31 -3.13
C ARG A 208 11.54 7.66 -1.71
N SER A 209 11.52 8.97 -1.40
CA SER A 209 11.19 9.45 -0.04
C SER A 209 9.68 9.63 0.15
N ALA A 210 8.95 9.86 -0.93
CA ALA A 210 7.50 9.99 -0.92
C ALA A 210 6.84 8.62 -1.09
N THR A 211 5.67 8.48 -0.49
CA THR A 211 4.85 7.28 -0.54
C THR A 211 3.58 7.55 -1.32
N SER A 212 3.24 6.69 -2.25
CA SER A 212 2.08 6.84 -3.14
C SER A 212 0.77 6.31 -2.56
N GLY A 213 0.68 6.09 -1.25
CA GLY A 213 -0.45 5.39 -0.66
C GLY A 213 -0.37 3.86 -0.85
N ILE A 214 -1.44 3.18 -0.52
CA ILE A 214 -1.52 1.71 -0.55
C ILE A 214 -2.57 1.27 -1.56
N SER A 215 -2.18 0.40 -2.49
CA SER A 215 -3.14 -0.39 -3.25
C SER A 215 -3.61 -1.60 -2.45
N LEU A 216 -4.89 -1.93 -2.56
CA LEU A 216 -5.47 -3.11 -1.94
C LEU A 216 -6.21 -3.91 -3.00
N TYR A 217 -5.92 -5.21 -3.06
CA TYR A 217 -6.60 -6.14 -3.92
C TYR A 217 -7.15 -7.32 -3.14
N ALA A 218 -8.46 -7.53 -3.22
CA ALA A 218 -9.14 -8.70 -2.68
C ALA A 218 -9.47 -9.67 -3.80
N LYS A 219 -9.05 -10.93 -3.66
CA LYS A 219 -9.20 -11.97 -4.68
C LYS A 219 -9.99 -13.15 -4.16
N ASN A 220 -11.11 -13.46 -4.81
CA ASN A 220 -11.96 -14.62 -4.55
C ASN A 220 -12.36 -14.75 -3.08
N ILE A 221 -12.70 -13.64 -2.42
CA ILE A 221 -13.04 -13.65 -1.00
C ILE A 221 -14.40 -14.34 -0.80
N ASN A 222 -14.38 -15.42 -0.02
CA ASN A 222 -15.59 -16.12 0.39
C ASN A 222 -15.60 -16.27 1.91
N LYS A 223 -16.75 -16.05 2.53
CA LYS A 223 -16.95 -16.28 3.96
C LYS A 223 -18.26 -16.98 4.23
N ILE A 224 -18.18 -18.06 5.02
CA ILE A 224 -19.32 -18.84 5.47
C ILE A 224 -19.35 -18.78 6.99
N VAL A 225 -20.50 -18.47 7.56
CA VAL A 225 -20.72 -18.45 9.01
C VAL A 225 -21.79 -19.48 9.40
N GLY A 226 -21.76 -19.93 10.66
CA GLY A 226 -22.69 -20.91 11.18
C GLY A 226 -22.16 -22.34 11.10
N ARG A 227 -22.89 -23.29 11.69
CA ARG A 227 -22.54 -24.72 11.76
C ARG A 227 -23.63 -25.60 11.20
N GLY A 228 -23.26 -26.73 10.60
CA GLY A 228 -24.19 -27.73 10.09
C GLY A 228 -25.18 -27.15 9.05
N LYS A 229 -26.48 -27.41 9.22
CA LYS A 229 -27.55 -26.94 8.32
C LYS A 229 -27.81 -25.41 8.39
N LYS A 230 -27.26 -24.72 9.38
CA LYS A 230 -27.37 -23.24 9.54
C LYS A 230 -26.21 -22.47 8.90
N LYS A 231 -25.42 -23.11 8.04
CA LYS A 231 -24.36 -22.43 7.29
C LYS A 231 -24.95 -21.38 6.35
N LYS A 232 -24.49 -20.15 6.46
CA LYS A 232 -24.86 -19.04 5.58
C LYS A 232 -23.61 -18.45 4.94
N LYS A 233 -23.61 -18.32 3.62
CA LYS A 233 -22.56 -17.64 2.88
C LYS A 233 -22.78 -16.13 2.97
N ILE A 234 -21.86 -15.41 3.60
CA ILE A 234 -21.93 -13.96 3.82
C ILE A 234 -21.15 -13.20 2.75
N LEU A 235 -20.02 -13.75 2.28
CA LEU A 235 -19.26 -13.23 1.14
C LEU A 235 -19.17 -14.31 0.07
N ASN A 236 -19.39 -13.93 -1.18
CA ASN A 236 -19.47 -14.85 -2.29
C ASN A 236 -18.63 -14.38 -3.47
N ASN A 237 -17.42 -14.95 -3.58
CA ASN A 237 -16.47 -14.69 -4.66
C ASN A 237 -16.24 -13.20 -4.92
N VAL A 238 -15.97 -12.45 -3.84
CA VAL A 238 -15.73 -11.01 -3.91
C VAL A 238 -14.35 -10.76 -4.47
N ASN A 239 -14.29 -9.97 -5.54
CA ASN A 239 -13.05 -9.49 -6.16
C ASN A 239 -13.15 -7.98 -6.27
N CYS A 240 -12.24 -7.24 -5.63
CA CYS A 240 -12.20 -5.79 -5.75
C CYS A 240 -10.76 -5.27 -5.65
N GLU A 241 -10.51 -4.22 -6.38
CA GLU A 241 -9.26 -3.46 -6.38
C GLU A 241 -9.54 -2.04 -5.88
N ILE A 242 -8.68 -1.55 -4.99
CA ILE A 242 -8.67 -0.18 -4.49
C ILE A 242 -7.28 0.36 -4.78
N ARG A 243 -7.23 1.47 -5.52
CA ARG A 243 -5.97 2.10 -5.92
C ARG A 243 -5.40 2.98 -4.82
N PRO A 244 -4.11 3.30 -4.89
CA PRO A 244 -3.51 4.28 -3.99
C PRO A 244 -4.29 5.60 -4.02
N ASN A 245 -4.49 6.19 -2.84
CA ASN A 245 -5.11 7.50 -2.65
C ASN A 245 -6.58 7.58 -3.11
N GLU A 246 -7.26 6.46 -3.33
CA GLU A 246 -8.70 6.43 -3.57
C GLU A 246 -9.47 6.57 -2.26
N PHE A 247 -10.52 7.37 -2.28
CA PHE A 247 -11.57 7.38 -1.26
C PHE A 247 -12.75 6.52 -1.76
N VAL A 248 -12.91 5.34 -1.18
CA VAL A 248 -13.87 4.32 -1.61
C VAL A 248 -14.99 4.17 -0.61
N ALA A 249 -16.24 4.18 -1.09
CA ALA A 249 -17.41 3.86 -0.29
C ALA A 249 -17.94 2.46 -0.63
N ILE A 250 -18.10 1.60 0.38
CA ILE A 250 -18.81 0.32 0.28
C ILE A 250 -20.25 0.55 0.72
N ILE A 251 -21.19 0.39 -0.18
CA ILE A 251 -22.63 0.57 0.08
C ILE A 251 -23.42 -0.69 -0.21
N GLY A 252 -24.63 -0.76 0.30
CA GLY A 252 -25.54 -1.91 0.09
C GLY A 252 -26.55 -2.03 1.22
N GLY A 253 -27.53 -2.88 1.04
CA GLY A 253 -28.60 -3.12 2.03
C GLY A 253 -28.10 -3.67 3.36
N SER A 254 -28.97 -3.64 4.37
CA SER A 254 -28.68 -4.28 5.66
C SER A 254 -28.45 -5.79 5.44
N GLY A 255 -27.40 -6.34 6.06
CA GLY A 255 -27.05 -7.76 5.93
C GLY A 255 -26.40 -8.15 4.59
N ALA A 256 -26.05 -7.20 3.70
CA ALA A 256 -25.32 -7.46 2.45
C ALA A 256 -23.88 -7.93 2.66
N GLY A 257 -23.33 -7.86 3.87
CA GLY A 257 -21.97 -8.30 4.19
C GLY A 257 -20.91 -7.19 4.14
N LYS A 258 -21.29 -5.91 4.12
CA LYS A 258 -20.36 -4.74 4.02
C LYS A 258 -19.28 -4.75 5.11
N THR A 259 -19.68 -4.75 6.39
CA THR A 259 -18.74 -4.80 7.54
C THR A 259 -17.91 -6.08 7.53
N THR A 260 -18.51 -7.22 7.09
CA THR A 260 -17.77 -8.48 6.96
C THR A 260 -16.70 -8.41 5.87
N LEU A 261 -17.01 -7.80 4.72
CA LEU A 261 -16.03 -7.56 3.67
C LEU A 261 -14.91 -6.63 4.19
N MET A 262 -15.29 -5.53 4.81
CA MET A 262 -14.30 -4.59 5.35
C MET A 262 -13.39 -5.26 6.40
N SER A 263 -13.92 -6.08 7.29
CA SER A 263 -13.13 -6.82 8.28
C SER A 263 -12.18 -7.83 7.63
N ALA A 264 -12.59 -8.49 6.54
CA ALA A 264 -11.74 -9.40 5.80
C ALA A 264 -10.60 -8.66 5.08
N ILE A 265 -10.92 -7.58 4.35
CA ILE A 265 -9.92 -6.84 3.57
C ILE A 265 -9.00 -5.96 4.41
N SER A 266 -9.35 -5.68 5.66
CA SER A 266 -8.48 -5.00 6.64
C SER A 266 -7.56 -5.96 7.41
N GLY A 267 -7.77 -7.28 7.28
CA GLY A 267 -7.02 -8.30 8.00
C GLY A 267 -7.43 -8.50 9.45
N PHE A 268 -8.49 -7.82 9.93
CA PHE A 268 -9.04 -8.03 11.27
C PHE A 268 -9.75 -9.37 11.40
N ASP A 269 -10.43 -9.79 10.34
CA ASP A 269 -11.00 -11.11 10.24
C ASP A 269 -10.17 -11.96 9.28
N LYS A 270 -9.67 -13.08 9.77
CA LYS A 270 -8.82 -14.02 9.01
C LYS A 270 -9.55 -15.29 8.59
N GLU A 271 -10.81 -15.46 9.01
CA GLU A 271 -11.62 -16.65 8.73
C GLU A 271 -12.40 -16.49 7.43
N PHE A 272 -11.70 -16.48 6.31
CA PHE A 272 -12.25 -16.45 4.96
C PHE A 272 -11.37 -17.28 4.00
N THR A 273 -11.88 -17.60 2.83
CA THR A 273 -11.08 -18.17 1.74
C THR A 273 -10.86 -17.11 0.67
N GLY A 274 -9.78 -17.24 -0.09
CA GLY A 274 -9.29 -16.21 -1.00
C GLY A 274 -8.04 -15.54 -0.45
N ALA A 275 -7.67 -14.39 -0.99
CA ALA A 275 -6.48 -13.66 -0.57
C ALA A 275 -6.69 -12.14 -0.63
N VAL A 276 -5.99 -11.41 0.23
CA VAL A 276 -5.95 -9.94 0.25
C VAL A 276 -4.51 -9.50 0.14
N TYR A 277 -4.23 -8.58 -0.77
CA TYR A 277 -2.88 -8.05 -1.02
C TYR A 277 -2.84 -6.55 -0.81
N CYS A 278 -1.80 -6.09 -0.10
CA CYS A 278 -1.45 -4.67 0.05
C CYS A 278 -0.14 -4.42 -0.68
N ASN A 279 -0.14 -3.55 -1.70
CA ASN A 279 1.03 -3.30 -2.56
C ASN A 279 1.70 -4.61 -3.03
N GLY A 280 0.91 -5.61 -3.42
CA GLY A 280 1.40 -6.91 -3.88
C GLY A 280 1.82 -7.90 -2.78
N VAL A 281 1.81 -7.52 -1.51
CA VAL A 281 2.16 -8.39 -0.39
C VAL A 281 0.90 -8.98 0.24
N ASN A 282 0.88 -10.29 0.48
CA ASN A 282 -0.26 -10.96 1.11
C ASN A 282 -0.46 -10.41 2.53
N LEU A 283 -1.61 -9.75 2.74
CA LEU A 283 -1.92 -9.07 4.00
C LEU A 283 -2.01 -10.07 5.17
N ILE A 284 -2.62 -11.23 4.98
CA ILE A 284 -2.86 -12.17 6.06
C ILE A 284 -1.55 -12.83 6.50
N GLU A 285 -0.71 -13.24 5.55
CA GLU A 285 0.58 -13.87 5.82
C GLU A 285 1.57 -12.88 6.46
N GLN A 286 1.56 -11.62 6.02
CA GLN A 286 2.48 -10.58 6.48
C GLN A 286 1.79 -9.53 7.38
N PHE A 287 0.70 -9.91 8.05
CA PHE A 287 -0.11 -8.97 8.85
C PHE A 287 0.72 -8.23 9.90
N HIS A 288 1.69 -8.91 10.53
CA HIS A 288 2.54 -8.30 11.56
C HIS A 288 3.32 -7.09 11.03
N SER A 289 3.86 -7.20 9.81
CA SER A 289 4.64 -6.14 9.16
C SER A 289 3.76 -5.03 8.54
N LEU A 290 2.51 -5.36 8.20
CA LEU A 290 1.60 -4.43 7.50
C LEU A 290 0.58 -3.75 8.43
N LYS A 291 0.30 -4.31 9.61
CA LYS A 291 -0.74 -3.77 10.53
C LYS A 291 -0.56 -2.31 10.89
N SER A 292 0.68 -1.81 10.92
CA SER A 292 0.98 -0.42 11.30
C SER A 292 0.64 0.60 10.21
N ILE A 293 0.51 0.15 8.96
CA ILE A 293 0.05 1.02 7.86
C ILE A 293 -1.47 1.01 7.71
N ILE A 294 -2.18 0.23 8.53
CA ILE A 294 -3.63 0.09 8.52
C ILE A 294 -4.21 0.78 9.75
N GLY A 295 -5.13 1.72 9.54
CA GLY A 295 -5.97 2.31 10.57
C GLY A 295 -7.40 1.78 10.44
N PHE A 296 -8.07 1.57 11.57
CA PHE A 296 -9.44 1.08 11.60
C PHE A 296 -10.28 1.84 12.63
N VAL A 297 -11.31 2.50 12.15
CA VAL A 297 -12.29 3.20 13.00
C VAL A 297 -13.59 2.39 13.01
N PRO A 298 -13.93 1.74 14.13
CA PRO A 298 -15.16 0.98 14.24
C PRO A 298 -16.40 1.90 14.32
N GLN A 299 -17.58 1.30 14.12
CA GLN A 299 -18.86 2.00 14.20
C GLN A 299 -19.06 2.67 15.58
N GLN A 300 -18.72 1.94 16.65
CA GLN A 300 -18.73 2.50 18.02
C GLN A 300 -17.37 3.11 18.32
N ASP A 301 -17.36 4.38 18.75
CA ASP A 301 -16.14 5.08 19.08
C ASP A 301 -15.46 4.49 20.32
N ILE A 302 -14.19 4.12 20.18
CA ILE A 302 -13.34 3.65 21.28
C ILE A 302 -12.58 4.85 21.83
N ILE A 303 -13.25 5.66 22.65
CA ILE A 303 -12.69 6.88 23.24
C ILE A 303 -12.92 6.94 24.74
N TYR A 304 -11.99 7.54 25.46
CA TYR A 304 -12.04 7.65 26.93
C TYR A 304 -12.65 8.98 27.34
N GLU A 305 -13.94 9.01 27.68
CA GLU A 305 -14.73 10.22 27.90
C GLU A 305 -14.21 11.09 29.06
N ASN A 306 -13.52 10.53 30.04
CA ASN A 306 -12.98 11.21 31.21
C ASN A 306 -11.59 11.85 31.01
N LEU A 307 -11.06 11.77 29.79
CA LEU A 307 -9.79 12.42 29.40
C LEU A 307 -10.06 13.65 28.54
N THR A 308 -9.14 14.61 28.58
CA THR A 308 -9.11 15.65 27.56
C THR A 308 -8.60 15.05 26.25
N LEU A 309 -8.99 15.62 25.11
CA LEU A 309 -8.59 15.15 23.79
C LEU A 309 -7.07 15.01 23.67
N LYS A 310 -6.31 16.01 24.09
CA LYS A 310 -4.84 15.98 24.07
C LYS A 310 -4.25 14.85 24.93
N ARG A 311 -4.81 14.61 26.13
CA ARG A 311 -4.34 13.52 27.00
C ARG A 311 -4.62 12.15 26.40
N MET A 312 -5.81 11.95 25.84
CA MET A 312 -6.16 10.71 25.16
C MET A 312 -5.19 10.44 24.00
N LEU A 313 -4.95 11.44 23.14
CA LEU A 313 -4.02 11.31 22.02
C LEU A 313 -2.58 11.04 22.49
N LEU A 314 -2.13 11.67 23.60
CA LEU A 314 -0.80 11.44 24.15
C LEU A 314 -0.62 9.99 24.64
N TYR A 315 -1.62 9.45 25.36
CA TYR A 315 -1.56 8.05 25.80
C TYR A 315 -1.60 7.07 24.62
N THR A 316 -2.44 7.37 23.63
CA THR A 316 -2.50 6.55 22.41
C THR A 316 -1.20 6.63 21.60
N ALA A 317 -0.60 7.81 21.48
CA ALA A 317 0.69 7.96 20.81
C ALA A 317 1.78 7.08 21.44
N LYS A 318 1.84 7.04 22.78
CA LYS A 318 2.78 6.16 23.51
C LYS A 318 2.58 4.67 23.20
N LEU A 319 1.36 4.24 22.87
CA LEU A 319 1.04 2.86 22.55
C LEU A 319 1.25 2.51 21.08
N LYS A 320 0.96 3.45 20.17
CA LYS A 320 0.96 3.22 18.72
C LYS A 320 2.27 3.60 18.02
N MET A 321 2.99 4.59 18.53
CA MET A 321 4.26 5.03 17.94
C MET A 321 5.42 4.14 18.41
N PRO A 322 6.52 4.08 17.65
CA PRO A 322 7.72 3.34 18.04
C PRO A 322 8.23 3.76 19.42
N LYS A 323 8.76 2.80 20.19
CA LYS A 323 9.26 3.05 21.57
C LYS A 323 10.38 4.09 21.65
N ASP A 324 11.11 4.29 20.56
CA ASP A 324 12.19 5.27 20.42
C ASP A 324 11.69 6.70 20.12
N THR A 325 10.37 6.91 20.03
CA THR A 325 9.76 8.22 19.76
C THR A 325 9.84 9.11 21.01
N GLN A 326 10.45 10.30 20.86
CA GLN A 326 10.56 11.28 21.94
C GLN A 326 9.22 11.99 22.17
N ARG A 327 9.05 12.52 23.40
CA ARG A 327 7.83 13.25 23.77
C ARG A 327 7.55 14.43 22.85
N GLN A 328 8.57 15.16 22.45
CA GLN A 328 8.42 16.30 21.55
C GLN A 328 7.91 15.87 20.16
N GLU A 329 8.40 14.75 19.62
CA GLU A 329 7.90 14.18 18.37
C GLU A 329 6.42 13.78 18.49
N MET A 330 6.02 13.19 19.63
CA MET A 330 4.62 12.84 19.88
C MET A 330 3.73 14.09 19.92
N GLU A 331 4.16 15.15 20.62
CA GLU A 331 3.41 16.40 20.72
C GLU A 331 3.26 17.09 19.35
N GLN A 332 4.32 17.11 18.54
CA GLN A 332 4.27 17.60 17.16
C GLN A 332 3.28 16.79 16.31
N ARG A 333 3.32 15.46 16.44
CA ARG A 333 2.39 14.59 15.71
C ARG A 333 0.94 14.81 16.15
N ILE A 334 0.69 14.96 17.45
CA ILE A 334 -0.66 15.25 17.99
C ILE A 334 -1.18 16.56 17.42
N HIS A 335 -0.36 17.60 17.40
CA HIS A 335 -0.76 18.90 16.83
C HIS A 335 -1.09 18.79 15.33
N ALA A 336 -0.25 18.10 14.55
CA ALA A 336 -0.50 17.87 13.14
C ALA A 336 -1.80 17.08 12.90
N VAL A 337 -2.06 16.04 13.69
CA VAL A 337 -3.28 15.22 13.58
C VAL A 337 -4.52 16.04 13.95
N LEU A 338 -4.47 16.82 15.02
CA LEU A 338 -5.58 17.70 15.43
C LEU A 338 -5.94 18.68 14.31
N LYS A 339 -4.94 19.24 13.64
CA LYS A 339 -5.13 20.12 12.47
C LYS A 339 -5.79 19.38 11.30
N MET A 340 -5.38 18.14 11.01
CA MET A 340 -5.97 17.33 9.93
C MET A 340 -7.47 17.08 10.13
N VAL A 341 -7.93 17.01 11.37
CA VAL A 341 -9.33 16.70 11.70
C VAL A 341 -10.11 17.92 12.23
N ASP A 342 -9.57 19.13 12.12
CA ASP A 342 -10.17 20.39 12.59
C ASP A 342 -10.62 20.36 14.07
N LEU A 343 -9.72 19.90 14.96
CA LEU A 343 -9.97 19.80 16.41
C LEU A 343 -8.92 20.54 17.26
N GLU A 344 -8.10 21.42 16.69
CA GLU A 344 -7.03 22.14 17.41
C GLU A 344 -7.56 22.93 18.61
N GLU A 345 -8.67 23.64 18.44
CA GLU A 345 -9.28 24.46 19.48
C GLU A 345 -9.86 23.61 20.63
N HIS A 346 -10.16 22.33 20.35
CA HIS A 346 -10.76 21.41 21.31
C HIS A 346 -9.75 20.54 22.07
N GLN A 347 -8.45 20.74 21.89
CA GLN A 347 -7.40 19.89 22.46
C GLN A 347 -7.49 19.73 23.99
N ASN A 348 -7.92 20.75 24.71
CA ASN A 348 -8.07 20.75 26.16
C ASN A 348 -9.49 20.41 26.61
N THR A 349 -10.42 20.17 25.69
CA THR A 349 -11.81 19.83 26.02
C THR A 349 -11.89 18.36 26.42
N TYR A 350 -12.66 18.06 27.47
CA TYR A 350 -12.97 16.67 27.84
C TYR A 350 -13.80 16.01 26.74
N ILE A 351 -13.46 14.76 26.41
CA ILE A 351 -14.12 13.99 25.34
C ILE A 351 -15.65 13.94 25.53
N ARG A 352 -16.12 13.77 26.76
CA ARG A 352 -17.56 13.76 27.06
C ARG A 352 -18.30 15.06 26.68
N LYS A 353 -17.58 16.18 26.56
CA LYS A 353 -18.14 17.49 26.18
C LYS A 353 -18.11 17.76 24.69
N LEU A 354 -17.49 16.90 23.92
CA LEU A 354 -17.45 17.00 22.46
C LEU A 354 -18.80 16.61 21.85
N SER A 355 -19.19 17.29 20.76
CA SER A 355 -20.35 16.88 19.95
C SER A 355 -20.14 15.50 19.29
N GLY A 356 -21.19 14.88 18.80
CA GLY A 356 -21.10 13.57 18.12
C GLY A 356 -20.08 13.58 16.98
N GLY A 357 -20.14 14.58 16.10
CA GLY A 357 -19.19 14.72 15.00
C GLY A 357 -17.76 15.01 15.47
N GLN A 358 -17.58 15.78 16.55
CA GLN A 358 -16.26 15.99 17.15
C GLN A 358 -15.70 14.70 17.77
N LYS A 359 -16.54 13.88 18.43
CA LYS A 359 -16.15 12.57 18.95
C LYS A 359 -15.73 11.64 17.82
N LYS A 360 -16.45 11.63 16.71
CA LYS A 360 -16.07 10.81 15.53
C LYS A 360 -14.74 11.28 14.94
N ARG A 361 -14.51 12.58 14.78
CA ARG A 361 -13.22 13.13 14.35
C ARG A 361 -12.09 12.84 15.36
N ALA A 362 -12.39 12.84 16.66
CA ALA A 362 -11.43 12.43 17.68
C ALA A 362 -11.06 10.94 17.57
N SER A 363 -12.02 10.06 17.25
CA SER A 363 -11.78 8.65 16.97
C SER A 363 -10.88 8.45 15.74
N ILE A 364 -11.10 9.23 14.69
CA ILE A 364 -10.23 9.27 13.51
C ILE A 364 -8.83 9.76 13.87
N ALA A 365 -8.72 10.82 14.70
CA ALA A 365 -7.44 11.36 15.16
C ALA A 365 -6.59 10.30 15.90
N VAL A 366 -7.22 9.47 16.72
CA VAL A 366 -6.57 8.35 17.43
C VAL A 366 -5.87 7.40 16.45
N GLU A 367 -6.53 7.07 15.35
CA GLU A 367 -5.96 6.19 14.34
C GLU A 367 -4.86 6.89 13.52
N LEU A 368 -5.02 8.18 13.20
CA LEU A 368 -4.05 8.95 12.41
C LEU A 368 -2.69 9.15 13.09
N LEU A 369 -2.57 8.93 14.41
CA LEU A 369 -1.30 9.08 15.13
C LEU A 369 -0.19 8.20 14.55
N ALA A 370 -0.51 6.97 14.19
CA ALA A 370 0.44 6.03 13.60
C ALA A 370 0.72 6.29 12.10
N ASP A 371 0.12 7.31 11.51
CA ASP A 371 0.19 7.64 10.09
C ASP A 371 -0.22 6.50 9.15
N PRO A 372 -1.39 5.86 9.35
CA PRO A 372 -1.81 4.77 8.48
C PRO A 372 -1.93 5.28 7.04
N LYS A 373 -1.58 4.42 6.08
CA LYS A 373 -1.69 4.70 4.65
C LYS A 373 -2.96 4.10 4.04
N LEU A 374 -3.49 3.06 4.69
CA LEU A 374 -4.77 2.42 4.37
C LEU A 374 -5.69 2.57 5.57
N PHE A 375 -6.87 3.16 5.37
CA PHE A 375 -7.73 3.61 6.44
C PHE A 375 -9.15 3.10 6.25
N PHE A 376 -9.62 2.30 7.20
CA PHE A 376 -10.96 1.70 7.18
C PHE A 376 -11.87 2.40 8.20
N LEU A 377 -13.09 2.73 7.78
CA LEU A 377 -14.09 3.36 8.64
C LEU A 377 -15.44 2.63 8.50
N ASP A 378 -15.94 2.12 9.61
CA ASP A 378 -17.24 1.44 9.66
C ASP A 378 -18.32 2.45 10.08
N GLU A 379 -19.20 2.79 9.14
CA GLU A 379 -20.30 3.71 9.31
C GLU A 379 -19.94 5.02 10.06
N PRO A 380 -18.88 5.74 9.62
CA PRO A 380 -18.38 6.91 10.38
C PRO A 380 -19.37 8.07 10.43
N THR A 381 -20.37 8.10 9.54
CA THR A 381 -21.39 9.15 9.46
C THR A 381 -22.70 8.79 10.16
N SER A 382 -22.79 7.58 10.72
CA SER A 382 -24.02 7.12 11.37
C SER A 382 -24.39 8.01 12.57
N GLY A 383 -25.65 8.46 12.61
CA GLY A 383 -26.17 9.29 13.69
C GLY A 383 -25.73 10.77 13.66
N LEU A 384 -25.06 11.21 12.61
CA LEU A 384 -24.70 12.61 12.40
C LEU A 384 -25.82 13.35 11.64
N ASP A 385 -25.97 14.65 11.93
CA ASP A 385 -26.80 15.53 11.13
C ASP A 385 -26.16 15.76 9.75
N PRO A 386 -26.94 16.14 8.71
CA PRO A 386 -26.45 16.28 7.33
C PRO A 386 -25.26 17.24 7.17
N GLY A 387 -25.21 18.33 7.96
CA GLY A 387 -24.11 19.30 7.88
C GLY A 387 -22.82 18.73 8.44
N THR A 388 -22.90 18.07 9.61
CA THR A 388 -21.76 17.38 10.25
C THR A 388 -21.27 16.20 9.41
N GLU A 389 -22.20 15.43 8.79
CA GLU A 389 -21.84 14.36 7.84
C GLU A 389 -21.03 14.91 6.68
N LYS A 390 -21.52 15.98 6.02
CA LYS A 390 -20.80 16.61 4.90
C LYS A 390 -19.39 17.05 5.31
N ASN A 391 -19.25 17.70 6.47
CA ASN A 391 -17.94 18.15 6.96
C ASN A 391 -16.99 16.96 7.19
N LEU A 392 -17.47 15.86 7.75
CA LEU A 392 -16.68 14.65 7.93
C LEU A 392 -16.24 14.05 6.59
N MET A 393 -17.15 13.95 5.63
CA MET A 393 -16.85 13.45 4.29
C MET A 393 -15.81 14.31 3.57
N MET A 394 -15.89 15.65 3.71
CA MET A 394 -14.87 16.57 3.19
C MET A 394 -13.51 16.35 3.86
N THR A 395 -13.48 16.14 5.18
CA THR A 395 -12.25 15.83 5.91
C THR A 395 -11.61 14.53 5.40
N LEU A 396 -12.41 13.47 5.19
CA LEU A 396 -11.92 12.19 4.64
C LEU A 396 -11.41 12.35 3.20
N SER A 397 -12.11 13.10 2.37
CA SER A 397 -11.66 13.40 1.00
C SER A 397 -10.33 14.15 0.98
N LYS A 398 -10.13 15.13 1.87
CA LYS A 398 -8.84 15.84 2.03
C LYS A 398 -7.73 14.89 2.49
N LEU A 399 -8.01 14.01 3.46
CA LEU A 399 -7.04 13.02 3.92
C LEU A 399 -6.60 12.08 2.79
N SER A 400 -7.52 11.70 1.90
CA SER A 400 -7.18 10.89 0.73
C SER A 400 -6.28 11.65 -0.25
N LYS A 401 -6.69 12.84 -0.68
CA LYS A 401 -6.04 13.59 -1.76
C LYS A 401 -4.77 14.34 -1.33
N GLU A 402 -4.79 14.96 -0.15
CA GLU A 402 -3.70 15.82 0.30
C GLU A 402 -2.68 15.10 1.19
N GLN A 403 -3.10 13.99 1.85
CA GLN A 403 -2.26 13.24 2.79
C GLN A 403 -1.91 11.83 2.29
N ASN A 404 -2.17 11.54 1.01
CA ASN A 404 -1.86 10.27 0.35
C ASN A 404 -2.39 9.06 1.13
N LYS A 405 -3.66 9.13 1.59
CA LYS A 405 -4.34 8.05 2.31
C LYS A 405 -5.29 7.31 1.37
N THR A 406 -5.19 6.00 1.32
CA THR A 406 -6.24 5.16 0.73
C THR A 406 -7.32 4.93 1.78
N ILE A 407 -8.55 5.33 1.51
CA ILE A 407 -9.65 5.31 2.49
C ILE A 407 -10.77 4.40 1.99
N VAL A 408 -11.21 3.50 2.86
CA VAL A 408 -12.33 2.60 2.61
C VAL A 408 -13.37 2.80 3.70
N MET A 409 -14.54 3.25 3.30
CA MET A 409 -15.63 3.54 4.21
C MET A 409 -16.83 2.63 3.92
N VAL A 410 -17.42 2.02 4.95
CA VAL A 410 -18.74 1.41 4.86
C VAL A 410 -19.79 2.44 5.25
N THR A 411 -20.82 2.57 4.44
CA THR A 411 -21.97 3.43 4.76
C THR A 411 -23.27 2.87 4.19
N HIS A 412 -24.38 3.29 4.77
CA HIS A 412 -25.71 3.05 4.25
C HIS A 412 -26.38 4.32 3.71
N THR A 413 -25.75 5.49 3.93
CA THR A 413 -26.22 6.76 3.38
C THR A 413 -25.69 6.96 1.97
N THR A 414 -26.52 7.56 1.11
CA THR A 414 -26.13 7.91 -0.28
C THR A 414 -25.79 9.38 -0.43
N GLN A 415 -25.95 10.15 0.63
CA GLN A 415 -25.58 11.56 0.65
C GLN A 415 -24.06 11.71 0.59
N ASN A 416 -23.60 12.72 -0.12
CA ASN A 416 -22.18 13.06 -0.24
C ASN A 416 -21.26 11.99 -0.89
N LEU A 417 -21.80 10.94 -1.51
CA LEU A 417 -21.01 9.92 -2.23
C LEU A 417 -20.22 10.48 -3.42
N HIS A 418 -20.60 11.66 -3.94
CA HIS A 418 -19.85 12.36 -4.97
C HIS A 418 -18.44 12.82 -4.52
N LEU A 419 -18.17 12.81 -3.19
CA LEU A 419 -16.84 13.08 -2.65
C LEU A 419 -15.93 11.83 -2.68
N CYS A 420 -16.49 10.65 -2.96
CA CYS A 420 -15.74 9.40 -3.11
C CYS A 420 -15.28 9.25 -4.57
N ASP A 421 -14.10 8.69 -4.75
CA ASP A 421 -13.55 8.41 -6.09
C ASP A 421 -14.16 7.12 -6.67
N LYS A 422 -14.58 6.19 -5.79
CA LYS A 422 -15.14 4.90 -6.19
C LYS A 422 -16.23 4.43 -5.24
N ILE A 423 -17.22 3.76 -5.80
CA ILE A 423 -18.30 3.12 -5.04
C ILE A 423 -18.29 1.63 -5.33
N ILE A 424 -18.29 0.84 -4.27
CA ILE A 424 -18.43 -0.62 -4.32
C ILE A 424 -19.85 -0.97 -3.82
N PHE A 425 -20.68 -1.52 -4.69
CA PHE A 425 -22.04 -1.89 -4.34
C PHE A 425 -22.15 -3.38 -4.00
N MET A 426 -22.54 -3.67 -2.76
CA MET A 426 -22.78 -5.02 -2.29
C MET A 426 -24.27 -5.38 -2.34
N GLY A 427 -24.58 -6.41 -3.11
CA GLY A 427 -25.90 -6.98 -3.22
C GLY A 427 -26.17 -8.07 -2.18
N PRO A 428 -27.43 -8.56 -2.14
CA PRO A 428 -27.83 -9.68 -1.27
C PRO A 428 -26.96 -10.92 -1.50
N GLY A 429 -26.63 -11.63 -0.41
CA GLY A 429 -25.80 -12.83 -0.46
C GLY A 429 -24.30 -12.56 -0.62
N GLY A 430 -23.84 -11.32 -0.34
CA GLY A 430 -22.43 -10.96 -0.28
C GLY A 430 -21.72 -10.97 -1.63
N ARG A 431 -22.40 -10.54 -2.68
CA ARG A 431 -21.85 -10.42 -4.04
C ARG A 431 -21.61 -8.96 -4.36
N LEU A 432 -20.55 -8.68 -5.12
CA LEU A 432 -20.39 -7.38 -5.74
C LEU A 432 -21.36 -7.27 -6.94
N CYS A 433 -22.03 -6.12 -7.02
CA CYS A 433 -22.90 -5.79 -8.14
C CYS A 433 -22.20 -4.88 -9.15
N PHE A 434 -21.25 -4.07 -8.67
CA PHE A 434 -20.37 -3.19 -9.45
C PHE A 434 -19.07 -2.98 -8.68
#